data_fed1b0e6e9fea67324b1c5f0fa7582e4
#
_entry.id   fed1b0e6e9fea67324b1c5f0fa7582e4
#
_cell.length_a   1.000
_cell.length_b   1.000
_cell.length_c   1.000
_cell.angle_alpha   90.00
_cell.angle_beta   90.00
_cell.angle_gamma   90.00
#
_symmetry.space_group_name_H-M   'P 1'
#
loop_
_entity.id
_entity.type
_entity.pdbx_description
1 polymer ?
#
loop_
_entity_poly.entity_id
_entity_poly.type
_entity_poly.pdbx_seq_one_letter_code
_entity_poly.pdbx_strand_id
1 'polypeptide(L)'
;MRCCPFRAVYRVCSSGDDRALREAAELAAALAPSRERFLETTAQGRAFLDVTQAAWPCPAFEHLSKIWRGPLAYPVAVAVASAGHEIPLEQSLAAYLQALAANWISAGVRLIPLGQTDGQRVTAFLEPVVAEFGKTCACGHAR
;
A
#
# COMPACT_ATOMS: atom_id res chain seq x y z
N MET A 1 -12.64 12.78 9.21
CA MET A 1 -11.38 12.78 8.45
C MET A 1 -11.01 11.31 8.18
N ARG A 2 -11.23 10.78 6.98
CA ARG A 2 -10.82 9.41 6.66
C ARG A 2 -9.31 9.44 6.40
N CYS A 3 -8.54 8.94 7.34
CA CYS A 3 -7.09 8.85 7.22
C CYS A 3 -6.74 7.76 6.20
N CYS A 4 -6.08 8.11 5.09
CA CYS A 4 -5.49 7.11 4.20
C CYS A 4 -4.20 6.61 4.87
N PRO A 5 -4.14 5.34 5.34
CA PRO A 5 -2.97 4.83 6.07
C PRO A 5 -1.67 4.95 5.26
N PHE A 6 -1.74 4.67 3.95
CA PHE A 6 -0.60 4.80 3.05
C PHE A 6 0.00 6.22 3.08
N ARG A 7 -0.85 7.24 2.90
CA ARG A 7 -0.39 8.64 2.93
C ARG A 7 0.18 9.04 4.28
N ALA A 8 -0.48 8.62 5.37
CA ALA A 8 -0.01 8.92 6.73
C ALA A 8 1.40 8.36 6.94
N VAL A 9 1.61 7.07 6.65
CA VAL A 9 2.91 6.41 6.77
C VAL A 9 3.97 7.06 5.88
N TYR A 10 3.66 7.30 4.61
CA TYR A 10 4.59 7.94 3.67
C TYR A 10 5.11 9.29 4.21
N ARG A 11 4.20 10.17 4.66
CA ARG A 11 4.58 11.51 5.19
C ARG A 11 5.39 11.42 6.46
N VAL A 12 5.04 10.49 7.33
CA VAL A 12 5.74 10.31 8.61
C VAL A 12 7.14 9.73 8.39
N CYS A 13 7.31 8.79 7.45
CA CYS A 13 8.64 8.31 7.05
C CYS A 13 9.54 9.45 6.58
N SER A 14 8.98 10.41 5.84
CA SER A 14 9.73 11.58 5.35
C SER A 14 10.04 12.61 6.45
N SER A 15 9.28 12.64 7.55
CA SER A 15 9.50 13.57 8.67
C SER A 15 10.42 13.03 9.78
N GLY A 16 10.66 11.72 9.82
CA GLY A 16 11.49 11.08 10.85
C GLY A 16 10.83 10.97 12.22
N ASP A 17 9.51 11.07 12.34
CA ASP A 17 8.78 10.92 13.60
C ASP A 17 8.46 9.44 13.87
N ASP A 18 9.28 8.80 14.69
CA ASP A 18 9.17 7.38 15.07
C ASP A 18 7.86 7.04 15.78
N ARG A 19 7.35 7.95 16.60
CA ARG A 19 6.11 7.72 17.35
C ARG A 19 4.93 7.71 16.38
N ALA A 20 4.84 8.72 15.52
CA ALA A 20 3.78 8.80 14.53
C ALA A 20 3.85 7.65 13.53
N LEU A 21 5.04 7.15 13.19
CA LEU A 21 5.20 5.98 12.31
C LEU A 21 4.65 4.71 12.96
N ARG A 22 4.94 4.47 14.24
CA ARG A 22 4.36 3.35 15.00
C ARG A 22 2.85 3.43 15.08
N GLU A 23 2.31 4.59 15.44
CA GLU A 23 0.85 4.81 15.54
C GLU A 23 0.17 4.59 14.18
N ALA A 24 0.77 5.05 13.08
CA ALA A 24 0.23 4.84 11.74
C ALA A 24 0.28 3.37 11.30
N ALA A 25 1.34 2.64 11.65
CA ALA A 25 1.47 1.21 11.36
C ALA A 25 0.45 0.37 12.15
N GLU A 26 0.27 0.68 13.43
CA GLU A 26 -0.73 0.04 14.30
C GLU A 26 -2.15 0.29 13.78
N LEU A 27 -2.48 1.54 13.47
CA LEU A 27 -3.78 1.91 12.92
C LEU A 27 -4.06 1.20 11.59
N ALA A 28 -3.07 1.11 10.70
CA ALA A 28 -3.24 0.44 9.42
C ALA A 28 -3.57 -1.05 9.59
N ALA A 29 -2.96 -1.73 10.54
CA ALA A 29 -3.27 -3.12 10.86
C ALA A 29 -4.68 -3.26 11.51
N ALA A 30 -5.03 -2.34 12.42
CA ALA A 30 -6.32 -2.33 13.09
C ALA A 30 -7.51 -2.03 12.15
N LEU A 31 -7.28 -1.36 11.02
CA LEU A 31 -8.30 -1.06 10.01
C LEU A 31 -8.68 -2.27 9.12
N ALA A 32 -8.04 -3.43 9.29
CA ALA A 32 -8.42 -4.62 8.56
C ALA A 32 -9.85 -5.06 8.97
N PRO A 33 -10.78 -5.22 7.99
CA PRO A 33 -12.21 -5.40 8.28
C PRO A 33 -12.57 -6.79 8.81
N SER A 34 -11.68 -7.77 8.68
CA SER A 34 -11.86 -9.12 9.21
C SER A 34 -10.51 -9.73 9.61
N ARG A 35 -10.57 -10.84 10.36
CA ARG A 35 -9.38 -11.61 10.75
C ARG A 35 -8.62 -12.14 9.53
N GLU A 36 -9.32 -12.61 8.53
CA GLU A 36 -8.73 -13.14 7.29
C GLU A 36 -7.98 -12.04 6.54
N ARG A 37 -8.59 -10.86 6.40
CA ARG A 37 -7.95 -9.70 5.78
C ARG A 37 -6.76 -9.18 6.59
N PHE A 38 -6.84 -9.24 7.91
CA PHE A 38 -5.71 -8.92 8.78
C PHE A 38 -4.53 -9.87 8.54
N LEU A 39 -4.79 -11.20 8.54
CA LEU A 39 -3.75 -12.21 8.31
C LEU A 39 -3.14 -12.06 6.91
N GLU A 40 -3.98 -11.86 5.89
CA GLU A 40 -3.52 -11.68 4.50
C GLU A 40 -2.65 -10.43 4.36
N THR A 41 -3.15 -9.25 4.79
CA THR A 41 -2.41 -7.99 4.59
C THR A 41 -1.11 -7.95 5.38
N THR A 42 -1.05 -8.58 6.56
CA THR A 42 0.18 -8.61 7.37
C THR A 42 1.19 -9.62 6.83
N ALA A 43 0.75 -10.76 6.31
CA ALA A 43 1.63 -11.71 5.64
C ALA A 43 2.22 -11.10 4.34
N GLN A 44 1.39 -10.44 3.54
CA GLN A 44 1.83 -9.74 2.33
C GLN A 44 2.80 -8.60 2.65
N GLY A 45 2.51 -7.80 3.69
CA GLY A 45 3.37 -6.70 4.11
C GLY A 45 4.74 -7.18 4.55
N ARG A 46 4.81 -8.27 5.30
CA ARG A 46 6.07 -8.88 5.73
C ARG A 46 6.87 -9.43 4.56
N ALA A 47 6.22 -10.24 3.70
CA ALA A 47 6.86 -10.80 2.53
C ALA A 47 7.38 -9.71 1.57
N PHE A 48 6.60 -8.66 1.35
CA PHE A 48 7.00 -7.52 0.54
C PHE A 48 8.24 -6.81 1.12
N LEU A 49 8.23 -6.55 2.43
CA LEU A 49 9.38 -5.92 3.11
C LEU A 49 10.64 -6.77 2.93
N ASP A 50 10.57 -8.07 3.22
CA ASP A 50 11.71 -8.98 3.20
C ASP A 50 12.31 -9.07 1.79
N VAL A 51 11.48 -9.24 0.76
CA VAL A 51 11.92 -9.33 -0.65
C VAL A 51 12.48 -7.98 -1.14
N THR A 52 11.80 -6.88 -0.82
CA THR A 52 12.22 -5.55 -1.30
C THR A 52 13.51 -5.12 -0.60
N GLN A 53 13.67 -5.39 0.69
CA GLN A 53 14.90 -5.10 1.41
C GLN A 53 16.09 -5.92 0.87
N ALA A 54 15.86 -7.16 0.43
CA ALA A 54 16.90 -7.99 -0.16
C ALA A 54 17.31 -7.51 -1.56
N ALA A 55 16.36 -7.04 -2.38
CA ALA A 55 16.61 -6.64 -3.76
C ALA A 55 16.99 -5.16 -3.90
N TRP A 56 16.35 -4.29 -3.13
CA TRP A 56 16.52 -2.82 -3.14
C TRP A 56 16.56 -2.29 -1.71
N PRO A 57 17.67 -2.49 -0.98
CA PRO A 57 17.79 -2.05 0.40
C PRO A 57 17.74 -0.52 0.50
N CYS A 58 17.06 -0.01 1.52
CA CYS A 58 17.09 1.39 1.85
C CYS A 58 17.06 1.62 3.37
N PRO A 59 17.59 2.75 3.89
CA PRO A 59 17.63 3.04 5.32
C PRO A 59 16.27 3.04 6.00
N ALA A 60 15.21 3.39 5.29
CA ALA A 60 13.85 3.43 5.84
C ALA A 60 13.34 2.04 6.28
N PHE A 61 13.73 0.97 5.58
CA PHE A 61 13.39 -0.40 5.98
C PHE A 61 14.11 -0.83 7.25
N GLU A 62 15.40 -0.53 7.35
CA GLU A 62 16.18 -0.83 8.56
C GLU A 62 15.62 -0.06 9.75
N HIS A 63 15.27 1.19 9.54
CA HIS A 63 14.68 2.05 10.55
C HIS A 63 13.33 1.50 11.03
N LEU A 64 12.41 1.19 10.10
CA LEU A 64 11.13 0.56 10.43
C LEU A 64 11.33 -0.74 11.23
N SER A 65 12.26 -1.58 10.82
CA SER A 65 12.55 -2.86 11.50
C SER A 65 13.08 -2.68 12.92
N LYS A 66 13.73 -1.57 13.23
CA LYS A 66 14.20 -1.23 14.59
C LYS A 66 13.08 -0.75 15.49
N ILE A 67 12.19 0.07 14.98
CA ILE A 67 11.14 0.73 15.76
C ILE A 67 9.82 -0.04 15.83
N TRP A 68 9.54 -0.94 14.87
CA TRP A 68 8.28 -1.66 14.77
C TRP A 68 8.48 -3.18 14.71
N ARG A 69 7.88 -3.89 15.67
CA ARG A 69 7.89 -5.36 15.76
C ARG A 69 6.48 -5.96 15.63
N GLY A 70 5.48 -5.11 15.50
CA GLY A 70 4.09 -5.51 15.36
C GLY A 70 3.71 -5.99 13.96
N PRO A 71 2.42 -6.29 13.75
CA PRO A 71 1.88 -6.68 12.44
C PRO A 71 2.12 -5.56 11.42
N LEU A 72 2.66 -5.91 10.27
CA LEU A 72 2.99 -4.95 9.20
C LEU A 72 2.00 -5.10 8.05
N ALA A 73 0.99 -4.23 7.99
CA ALA A 73 0.04 -4.24 6.89
C ALA A 73 0.70 -3.88 5.55
N TYR A 74 0.29 -4.53 4.45
CA TYR A 74 0.87 -4.34 3.12
C TYR A 74 0.97 -2.86 2.68
N PRO A 75 -0.07 -2.01 2.84
CA PRO A 75 0.05 -0.60 2.47
C PRO A 75 1.13 0.16 3.26
N VAL A 76 1.45 -0.28 4.50
CA VAL A 76 2.54 0.31 5.29
C VAL A 76 3.89 -0.03 4.67
N ALA A 77 4.11 -1.31 4.36
CA ALA A 77 5.36 -1.77 3.74
C ALA A 77 5.63 -1.06 2.41
N VAL A 78 4.61 -0.93 1.55
CA VAL A 78 4.73 -0.22 0.26
C VAL A 78 4.98 1.28 0.45
N ALA A 79 4.31 1.92 1.42
CA ALA A 79 4.50 3.34 1.71
C ALA A 79 5.92 3.64 2.22
N VAL A 80 6.47 2.79 3.10
CA VAL A 80 7.86 2.91 3.58
C VAL A 80 8.85 2.70 2.45
N ALA A 81 8.63 1.69 1.58
CA ALA A 81 9.45 1.48 0.39
C ALA A 81 9.46 2.72 -0.50
N SER A 82 8.28 3.24 -0.80
CA SER A 82 8.13 4.41 -1.67
C SER A 82 8.81 5.65 -1.10
N ALA A 83 8.65 5.91 0.21
CA ALA A 83 9.29 7.02 0.88
C ALA A 83 10.81 6.85 0.95
N GLY A 84 11.29 5.64 1.26
CA GLY A 84 12.71 5.34 1.37
C GLY A 84 13.47 5.39 0.03
N HIS A 85 12.77 5.19 -1.09
CA HIS A 85 13.30 5.35 -2.44
C HIS A 85 12.92 6.69 -3.09
N GLU A 86 12.38 7.63 -2.32
CA GLU A 86 12.03 8.98 -2.77
C GLU A 86 11.04 9.01 -3.96
N ILE A 87 10.21 7.97 -4.10
CA ILE A 87 9.18 7.92 -5.13
C ILE A 87 8.05 8.88 -4.71
N PRO A 88 7.65 9.85 -5.53
CA PRO A 88 6.62 10.83 -5.15
C PRO A 88 5.32 10.17 -4.71
N LEU A 89 4.68 10.72 -3.67
CA LEU A 89 3.48 10.15 -3.04
C LEU A 89 2.34 9.87 -4.03
N GLU A 90 2.07 10.79 -4.97
CA GLU A 90 1.01 10.62 -5.96
C GLU A 90 1.26 9.41 -6.86
N GLN A 91 2.51 9.26 -7.34
CA GLN A 91 2.91 8.13 -8.18
C GLN A 91 2.86 6.81 -7.40
N SER A 92 3.33 6.84 -6.16
CA SER A 92 3.30 5.67 -5.26
C SER A 92 1.88 5.19 -4.99
N LEU A 93 0.95 6.11 -4.73
CA LEU A 93 -0.47 5.80 -4.52
C LEU A 93 -1.12 5.26 -5.79
N ALA A 94 -0.87 5.88 -6.94
CA ALA A 94 -1.40 5.41 -8.21
C ALA A 94 -0.91 3.99 -8.53
N ALA A 95 0.39 3.73 -8.38
CA ALA A 95 0.97 2.40 -8.61
C ALA A 95 0.41 1.35 -7.63
N TYR A 96 0.30 1.70 -6.34
CA TYR A 96 -0.28 0.81 -5.33
C TYR A 96 -1.73 0.43 -5.64
N LEU A 97 -2.57 1.42 -5.98
CA LEU A 97 -3.97 1.20 -6.31
C LEU A 97 -4.13 0.39 -7.60
N GLN A 98 -3.30 0.68 -8.60
CA GLN A 98 -3.28 -0.07 -9.86
C GLN A 98 -2.90 -1.54 -9.64
N ALA A 99 -1.86 -1.79 -8.82
CA ALA A 99 -1.45 -3.15 -8.47
C ALA A 99 -2.55 -3.90 -7.72
N LEU A 100 -3.25 -3.23 -6.79
CA LEU A 100 -4.37 -3.81 -6.05
C LEU A 100 -5.53 -4.17 -6.99
N ALA A 101 -5.92 -3.28 -7.90
CA ALA A 101 -6.95 -3.53 -8.90
C ALA A 101 -6.56 -4.70 -9.83
N ALA A 102 -5.31 -4.71 -10.32
CA ALA A 102 -4.79 -5.77 -11.18
C ALA A 102 -4.82 -7.15 -10.49
N ASN A 103 -4.50 -7.22 -9.20
CA ASN A 103 -4.59 -8.46 -8.42
C ASN A 103 -6.03 -8.98 -8.33
N TRP A 104 -7.00 -8.11 -8.09
CA TRP A 104 -8.41 -8.50 -8.03
C TRP A 104 -8.95 -8.93 -9.38
N ILE A 105 -8.62 -8.21 -10.46
CA ILE A 105 -8.99 -8.58 -11.83
C ILE A 105 -8.39 -9.93 -12.19
N SER A 106 -7.11 -10.16 -11.91
CA SER A 106 -6.43 -11.42 -12.15
C SER A 106 -7.07 -12.59 -11.37
N ALA A 107 -7.49 -12.36 -10.13
CA ALA A 107 -8.24 -13.34 -9.37
C ALA A 107 -9.62 -13.63 -10.01
N GLY A 108 -10.34 -12.59 -10.43
CA GLY A 108 -11.62 -12.69 -11.13
C GLY A 108 -11.51 -13.51 -12.42
N VAL A 109 -10.52 -13.22 -13.26
CA VAL A 109 -10.27 -13.95 -14.52
C VAL A 109 -10.00 -15.45 -14.28
N ARG A 110 -9.39 -15.82 -13.14
CA ARG A 110 -9.13 -17.22 -12.79
C ARG A 110 -10.33 -17.94 -12.19
N LEU A 111 -11.20 -17.23 -11.48
CA LEU A 111 -12.33 -17.81 -10.75
C LEU A 111 -13.63 -17.81 -11.55
N ILE A 112 -13.75 -16.93 -12.53
CA ILE A 112 -14.92 -16.77 -13.39
C ILE A 112 -14.45 -17.03 -14.83
N PRO A 113 -15.28 -17.62 -15.73
CA PRO A 113 -14.90 -17.87 -17.11
C PRO A 113 -14.82 -16.57 -17.94
N LEU A 114 -14.01 -15.62 -17.50
CA LEU A 114 -13.69 -14.39 -18.19
C LEU A 114 -12.39 -14.56 -18.99
N GLY A 115 -12.40 -14.04 -20.22
CA GLY A 115 -11.20 -14.03 -21.06
C GLY A 115 -10.17 -12.98 -20.60
N GLN A 116 -8.91 -13.14 -21.01
CA GLN A 116 -7.85 -12.15 -20.75
C GLN A 116 -8.22 -10.76 -21.31
N THR A 117 -8.88 -10.73 -22.46
CA THR A 117 -9.38 -9.49 -23.08
C THR A 117 -10.38 -8.76 -22.18
N ASP A 118 -11.26 -9.48 -21.49
CA ASP A 118 -12.23 -8.88 -20.57
C ASP A 118 -11.53 -8.32 -19.33
N GLY A 119 -10.52 -9.02 -18.81
CA GLY A 119 -9.66 -8.50 -17.74
C GLY A 119 -8.97 -7.18 -18.13
N GLN A 120 -8.43 -7.10 -19.35
CA GLN A 120 -7.82 -5.87 -19.86
C GLN A 120 -8.84 -4.72 -20.07
N ARG A 121 -10.05 -5.03 -20.50
CA ARG A 121 -11.14 -4.02 -20.61
C ARG A 121 -11.50 -3.46 -19.24
N VAL A 122 -11.60 -4.30 -18.20
CA VAL A 122 -11.87 -3.84 -16.84
C VAL A 122 -10.70 -2.99 -16.32
N THR A 123 -9.45 -3.38 -16.59
CA THR A 123 -8.26 -2.59 -16.22
C THR A 123 -8.32 -1.20 -16.85
N ALA A 124 -8.56 -1.11 -18.15
CA ALA A 124 -8.67 0.16 -18.88
C ALA A 124 -9.83 1.03 -18.36
N PHE A 125 -10.96 0.41 -18.00
CA PHE A 125 -12.11 1.12 -17.43
C PHE A 125 -11.79 1.71 -16.04
N LEU A 126 -11.00 1.01 -15.23
CA LEU A 126 -10.65 1.46 -13.86
C LEU A 126 -9.50 2.47 -13.84
N GLU A 127 -8.67 2.55 -14.86
CA GLU A 127 -7.50 3.43 -14.90
C GLU A 127 -7.80 4.89 -14.52
N PRO A 128 -8.81 5.57 -15.12
CA PRO A 128 -9.12 6.96 -14.75
C PRO A 128 -9.61 7.09 -13.31
N VAL A 129 -10.33 6.10 -12.79
CA VAL A 129 -10.82 6.09 -11.40
C VAL A 129 -9.66 5.95 -10.43
N VAL A 130 -8.71 5.05 -10.72
CA VAL A 130 -7.50 4.85 -9.92
C VAL A 130 -6.64 6.11 -9.91
N ALA A 131 -6.46 6.76 -11.07
CA ALA A 131 -5.69 7.98 -11.19
C ALA A 131 -6.31 9.14 -10.38
N GLU A 132 -7.63 9.34 -10.48
CA GLU A 132 -8.35 10.38 -9.73
C GLU A 132 -8.29 10.13 -8.22
N PHE A 133 -8.52 8.88 -7.80
CA PHE A 133 -8.47 8.50 -6.39
C PHE A 133 -7.07 8.67 -5.82
N GLY A 134 -6.04 8.32 -6.56
CA GLY A 134 -4.64 8.53 -6.18
C GLY A 134 -4.34 10.01 -5.90
N LYS A 135 -4.75 10.91 -6.80
CA LYS A 135 -4.63 12.37 -6.65
C LYS A 135 -5.37 12.88 -5.41
N THR A 136 -6.62 12.47 -5.25
CA THR A 136 -7.47 12.87 -4.12
C THR A 136 -6.87 12.43 -2.78
N CYS A 137 -6.37 11.20 -2.69
CA CYS A 137 -5.69 10.70 -1.50
C CYS A 137 -4.38 11.42 -1.22
N ALA A 138 -3.59 11.73 -2.24
CA ALA A 138 -2.34 12.46 -2.10
C ALA A 138 -2.56 13.88 -1.56
N CYS A 139 -3.55 14.60 -2.09
CA CYS A 139 -3.89 15.97 -1.70
C CYS A 139 -4.56 16.08 -0.33
N GLY A 140 -5.16 15.01 0.19
CA GLY A 140 -5.85 15.04 1.48
C GLY A 140 -7.26 15.63 1.45
N HIS A 141 -7.79 15.93 0.30
CA HIS A 141 -9.17 16.39 0.09
C HIS A 141 -10.06 15.17 -0.22
N ALA A 142 -10.39 14.39 0.80
CA ALA A 142 -11.55 13.50 0.69
C ALA A 142 -12.78 14.35 1.05
N ARG A 143 -13.67 14.53 0.07
CA ARG A 143 -15.01 15.12 0.29
C ARG A 143 -15.86 14.20 1.18
#